data_9ef39b3e29df910c824cf7e1d18ac5b4
#
_entry.id   9ef39b3e29df910c824cf7e1d18ac5b4
#
_cell.length_a   1.000
_cell.length_b   1.000
_cell.length_c   1.000
_cell.angle_alpha   90.00
_cell.angle_beta   90.00
_cell.angle_gamma   90.00
#
_symmetry.space_group_name_H-M   'P 1'
#
loop_
_entity.id
_entity.type
_entity.pdbx_description
1 polymer ?
#
loop_
_entity_poly.entity_id
_entity_poly.type
_entity_poly.pdbx_seq_one_letter_code
_entity_poly.pdbx_strand_id
1 'polypeptide(L)'
;TKSKVIVLPCEAYDEERIYTLMKNGLSQLGGLDNLINKEEKILLKPNLLKKAEVEKAVITHPVVVGAFARILREEGYKNIVLADSCGHGTTKQVIQGTGMDTYLEKYQIPAIDYTKGVRVENPDGVQAKEFILPKELLEAECVISLSKMKTHALERITGAVKNSYGFVYGKNKAIGHTKYPSADSFARMLIDLNQHVKPRFYIMDGITAMEGNGPGSGDPVAMNLILMSTDPVALDSVFARLVYLKPEMVPTNYHGEKMGLGNCREENIEVVVVEENPSASAVRDEGSEITGREKQRQNAKVSVDKKQIGIDVVCNVISMEALIEKYGNPNFNVDRTKVRNNVWTKLAKALNIFQKKPYIEPDKCIRCGICVNSCPVPGKAVDFRNGKNNPPVYDYKKCIRCFC
;
A
#
# COMPACT_ATOMS: atom_id res chain seq x y z
N THR A 1 5.32 -22.23 -12.14
CA THR A 1 5.10 -20.97 -12.87
C THR A 1 5.68 -19.85 -12.04
N LYS A 2 6.45 -18.93 -12.65
CA LYS A 2 6.99 -17.75 -11.97
C LYS A 2 5.86 -16.76 -11.66
N SER A 3 5.93 -16.10 -10.51
CA SER A 3 5.07 -14.97 -10.19
C SER A 3 5.53 -13.74 -10.97
N LYS A 4 4.59 -13.09 -11.67
CA LYS A 4 4.89 -11.90 -12.46
C LYS A 4 4.71 -10.64 -11.61
N VAL A 5 5.70 -9.76 -11.62
CA VAL A 5 5.65 -8.43 -11.01
C VAL A 5 5.85 -7.39 -12.11
N ILE A 6 4.86 -6.53 -12.26
CA ILE A 6 4.89 -5.41 -13.20
C ILE A 6 5.43 -4.19 -12.48
N VAL A 7 6.38 -3.52 -13.09
CA VAL A 7 7.00 -2.29 -12.61
C VAL A 7 6.66 -1.17 -13.58
N LEU A 8 6.05 -0.12 -13.08
CA LEU A 8 5.63 1.06 -13.83
C LEU A 8 6.43 2.27 -13.34
N PRO A 9 7.52 2.66 -14.03
CA PRO A 9 8.26 3.87 -13.70
C PRO A 9 7.39 5.12 -13.92
N CYS A 10 7.23 5.93 -12.88
CA CYS A 10 6.41 7.13 -12.91
C CYS A 10 6.91 8.14 -11.87
N GLU A 11 7.37 9.31 -12.32
CA GLU A 11 8.00 10.32 -11.47
C GLU A 11 7.01 11.26 -10.79
N ALA A 12 5.79 11.34 -11.31
CA ALA A 12 4.77 12.26 -10.82
C ALA A 12 3.39 11.61 -10.79
N TYR A 13 2.50 12.15 -9.94
CA TYR A 13 1.10 11.74 -9.87
C TYR A 13 0.28 12.41 -11.00
N ASP A 14 0.54 11.99 -12.24
CA ASP A 14 -0.24 12.36 -13.42
C ASP A 14 -1.26 11.27 -13.76
N GLU A 15 -2.54 11.63 -13.85
CA GLU A 15 -3.64 10.66 -14.01
C GLU A 15 -3.55 9.95 -15.38
N GLU A 16 -3.30 10.66 -16.47
CA GLU A 16 -3.26 10.09 -17.81
C GLU A 16 -2.07 9.14 -17.97
N ARG A 17 -0.91 9.54 -17.44
CA ARG A 17 0.29 8.72 -17.45
C ARG A 17 0.10 7.45 -16.63
N ILE A 18 -0.39 7.57 -15.40
CA ILE A 18 -0.64 6.42 -14.52
C ILE A 18 -1.71 5.50 -15.11
N TYR A 19 -2.79 6.05 -15.65
CA TYR A 19 -3.83 5.30 -16.36
C TYR A 19 -3.23 4.47 -17.51
N THR A 20 -2.45 5.09 -18.38
CA THR A 20 -1.82 4.42 -19.54
C THR A 20 -0.87 3.32 -19.10
N LEU A 21 0.02 3.60 -18.15
CA LEU A 21 0.97 2.61 -17.63
C LEU A 21 0.25 1.45 -16.95
N MET A 22 -0.75 1.72 -16.11
CA MET A 22 -1.53 0.67 -15.45
C MET A 22 -2.31 -0.19 -16.43
N LYS A 23 -2.95 0.41 -17.43
CA LYS A 23 -3.71 -0.34 -18.45
C LYS A 23 -2.82 -1.32 -19.21
N ASN A 24 -1.63 -0.88 -19.61
CA ASN A 24 -0.64 -1.73 -20.25
C ASN A 24 -0.04 -2.77 -19.29
N GLY A 25 0.20 -2.39 -18.02
CA GLY A 25 0.63 -3.32 -16.97
C GLY A 25 -0.39 -4.43 -16.70
N LEU A 26 -1.67 -4.11 -16.67
CA LEU A 26 -2.75 -5.09 -16.52
C LEU A 26 -2.78 -6.09 -17.68
N SER A 27 -2.53 -5.64 -18.90
CA SER A 27 -2.46 -6.54 -20.07
C SER A 27 -1.33 -7.57 -19.92
N GLN A 28 -0.19 -7.20 -19.27
CA GLN A 28 0.91 -8.12 -18.97
C GLN A 28 0.56 -9.15 -17.88
N LEU A 29 -0.47 -8.87 -17.05
CA LEU A 29 -1.05 -9.82 -16.08
C LEU A 29 -2.18 -10.69 -16.68
N GLY A 30 -2.43 -10.55 -17.99
CA GLY A 30 -3.47 -11.28 -18.71
C GLY A 30 -4.78 -10.52 -18.91
N GLY A 31 -4.85 -9.25 -18.49
CA GLY A 31 -6.02 -8.38 -18.61
C GLY A 31 -7.03 -8.54 -17.48
N LEU A 32 -7.86 -7.52 -17.29
CA LEU A 32 -8.86 -7.50 -16.21
C LEU A 32 -9.91 -8.59 -16.36
N ASP A 33 -10.37 -8.88 -17.59
CA ASP A 33 -11.41 -9.89 -17.84
C ASP A 33 -10.99 -11.31 -17.43
N ASN A 34 -9.70 -11.59 -17.35
CA ASN A 34 -9.17 -12.85 -16.81
C ASN A 34 -9.00 -12.82 -15.29
N LEU A 35 -9.01 -11.66 -14.69
CA LEU A 35 -8.83 -11.47 -13.25
C LEU A 35 -10.16 -11.27 -12.52
N ILE A 36 -11.13 -10.61 -13.17
CA ILE A 36 -12.37 -10.16 -12.53
C ILE A 36 -13.54 -10.38 -13.49
N ASN A 37 -14.65 -10.93 -13.00
CA ASN A 37 -15.90 -10.97 -13.76
C ASN A 37 -16.61 -9.60 -13.63
N LYS A 38 -17.23 -9.10 -14.71
CA LYS A 38 -17.88 -7.78 -14.75
C LYS A 38 -19.08 -7.64 -13.81
N GLU A 39 -19.73 -8.74 -13.48
CA GLU A 39 -20.88 -8.76 -12.58
C GLU A 39 -20.50 -8.84 -11.10
N GLU A 40 -19.22 -9.15 -10.77
CA GLU A 40 -18.75 -9.27 -9.39
C GLU A 40 -18.87 -7.95 -8.62
N LYS A 41 -19.16 -8.07 -7.31
CA LYS A 41 -19.09 -6.97 -6.37
C LYS A 41 -17.62 -6.72 -6.00
N ILE A 42 -17.06 -5.62 -6.48
CA ILE A 42 -15.65 -5.28 -6.32
C ILE A 42 -15.45 -4.37 -5.11
N LEU A 43 -14.58 -4.77 -4.20
CA LEU A 43 -14.09 -3.94 -3.12
C LEU A 43 -12.66 -3.44 -3.42
N LEU A 44 -12.51 -2.15 -3.65
CA LEU A 44 -11.21 -1.48 -3.67
C LEU A 44 -10.76 -1.21 -2.25
N LYS A 45 -9.62 -1.78 -1.87
CA LYS A 45 -9.03 -1.60 -0.55
C LYS A 45 -7.73 -0.81 -0.62
N PRO A 46 -7.77 0.52 -0.49
CA PRO A 46 -6.56 1.33 -0.37
C PRO A 46 -5.89 1.15 0.99
N ASN A 47 -4.75 1.79 1.19
CA ASN A 47 -4.18 1.97 2.51
C ASN A 47 -4.65 3.33 3.08
N LEU A 48 -5.54 3.31 4.06
CA LEU A 48 -6.11 4.49 4.72
C LEU A 48 -5.81 4.46 6.22
N LEU A 49 -4.53 4.54 6.59
CA LEU A 49 -4.12 4.39 8.00
C LEU A 49 -4.77 5.44 8.90
N LYS A 50 -4.69 6.70 8.51
CA LYS A 50 -5.28 7.86 9.20
C LYS A 50 -5.38 9.03 8.23
N LYS A 51 -6.22 10.03 8.52
CA LYS A 51 -6.24 11.29 7.76
C LYS A 51 -4.86 11.96 7.83
N ALA A 52 -4.31 12.28 6.67
CA ALA A 52 -3.03 12.95 6.51
C ALA A 52 -2.99 13.70 5.18
N GLU A 53 -2.13 14.70 5.08
CA GLU A 53 -1.76 15.30 3.82
C GLU A 53 -1.14 14.26 2.89
N VAL A 54 -1.48 14.29 1.60
CA VAL A 54 -1.06 13.24 0.65
C VAL A 54 0.46 13.21 0.46
N GLU A 55 1.12 14.35 0.60
CA GLU A 55 2.57 14.53 0.53
C GLU A 55 3.33 13.79 1.64
N LYS A 56 2.65 13.46 2.75
CA LYS A 56 3.23 12.67 3.84
C LYS A 56 3.31 11.17 3.54
N ALA A 57 2.81 10.73 2.39
CA ALA A 57 2.81 9.33 1.96
C ALA A 57 2.22 8.34 3.00
N VAL A 58 1.28 8.80 3.83
CA VAL A 58 0.60 7.98 4.86
C VAL A 58 -0.49 7.10 4.26
N ILE A 59 -1.14 7.58 3.19
CA ILE A 59 -2.24 6.89 2.50
C ILE A 59 -1.84 6.59 1.06
N THR A 60 -2.55 5.66 0.41
CA THR A 60 -2.48 5.49 -1.04
C THR A 60 -2.88 6.78 -1.71
N HIS A 61 -2.09 7.25 -2.67
CA HIS A 61 -2.33 8.53 -3.31
C HIS A 61 -3.64 8.56 -4.12
N PRO A 62 -4.44 9.62 -4.04
CA PRO A 62 -5.74 9.72 -4.72
C PRO A 62 -5.68 9.47 -6.23
N VAL A 63 -4.65 9.98 -6.91
CA VAL A 63 -4.47 9.80 -8.36
C VAL A 63 -4.30 8.34 -8.74
N VAL A 64 -3.59 7.54 -7.93
CA VAL A 64 -3.42 6.10 -8.18
C VAL A 64 -4.76 5.36 -8.07
N VAL A 65 -5.57 5.71 -7.07
CA VAL A 65 -6.93 5.19 -6.92
C VAL A 65 -7.82 5.64 -8.07
N GLY A 66 -7.74 6.93 -8.44
CA GLY A 66 -8.50 7.53 -9.53
C GLY A 66 -8.22 6.91 -10.89
N ALA A 67 -6.94 6.77 -11.24
CA ALA A 67 -6.53 6.14 -12.51
C ALA A 67 -7.03 4.69 -12.61
N PHE A 68 -6.94 3.93 -11.52
CA PHE A 68 -7.45 2.57 -11.49
C PHE A 68 -8.98 2.51 -11.52
N ALA A 69 -9.67 3.41 -10.81
CA ALA A 69 -11.13 3.56 -10.86
C ALA A 69 -11.62 3.87 -12.28
N ARG A 70 -10.90 4.73 -13.00
CA ARG A 70 -11.16 5.04 -14.41
C ARG A 70 -11.08 3.79 -15.28
N ILE A 71 -9.99 3.01 -15.15
CA ILE A 71 -9.81 1.77 -15.91
C ILE A 71 -11.03 0.83 -15.69
N LEU A 72 -11.41 0.60 -14.45
CA LEU A 72 -12.55 -0.26 -14.13
C LEU A 72 -13.85 0.24 -14.77
N ARG A 73 -14.12 1.54 -14.73
CA ARG A 73 -15.34 2.11 -15.34
C ARG A 73 -15.33 2.04 -16.85
N GLU A 74 -14.21 2.35 -17.49
CA GLU A 74 -14.07 2.28 -18.96
C GLU A 74 -14.17 0.84 -19.49
N GLU A 75 -13.68 -0.14 -18.73
CA GLU A 75 -13.81 -1.57 -19.03
C GLU A 75 -15.21 -2.13 -18.68
N GLY A 76 -16.11 -1.30 -18.12
CA GLY A 76 -17.52 -1.64 -17.91
C GLY A 76 -17.88 -2.28 -16.58
N TYR A 77 -16.97 -2.30 -15.59
CA TYR A 77 -17.26 -2.77 -14.24
C TYR A 77 -18.17 -1.79 -13.51
N LYS A 78 -19.31 -2.25 -12.96
CA LYS A 78 -20.36 -1.39 -12.39
C LYS A 78 -20.45 -1.46 -10.86
N ASN A 79 -20.27 -2.63 -10.28
CA ASN A 79 -20.49 -2.91 -8.86
C ASN A 79 -19.19 -2.69 -8.05
N ILE A 80 -18.79 -1.43 -7.89
CA ILE A 80 -17.51 -1.09 -7.26
C ILE A 80 -17.77 -0.23 -6.03
N VAL A 81 -17.14 -0.58 -4.91
CA VAL A 81 -17.08 0.25 -3.69
C VAL A 81 -15.64 0.37 -3.21
N LEU A 82 -15.36 1.42 -2.44
CA LEU A 82 -14.07 1.61 -1.79
C LEU A 82 -14.25 1.62 -0.27
N ALA A 83 -13.44 0.82 0.43
CA ALA A 83 -13.41 0.81 1.90
C ALA A 83 -12.07 0.35 2.47
N ASP A 84 -11.77 0.83 3.68
CA ASP A 84 -10.69 0.33 4.52
C ASP A 84 -11.11 0.38 6.01
N SER A 85 -10.63 -0.55 6.81
CA SER A 85 -10.67 -0.39 8.25
C SER A 85 -9.47 0.46 8.66
N CYS A 86 -9.69 1.76 8.78
CA CYS A 86 -8.64 2.72 9.10
C CYS A 86 -8.01 2.44 10.47
N GLY A 87 -6.76 2.84 10.67
CA GLY A 87 -6.12 2.80 11.99
C GLY A 87 -6.75 3.83 12.94
N HIS A 88 -7.17 4.96 12.36
CA HIS A 88 -7.88 6.03 13.07
C HIS A 88 -8.92 6.68 12.16
N GLY A 89 -10.16 6.82 12.62
CA GLY A 89 -11.29 7.32 11.84
C GLY A 89 -11.99 6.25 11.00
N THR A 90 -12.90 6.67 10.14
CA THR A 90 -13.61 5.84 9.17
C THR A 90 -13.09 6.10 7.76
N THR A 91 -13.45 5.25 6.79
CA THR A 91 -13.08 5.45 5.38
C THR A 91 -13.43 6.87 4.91
N LYS A 92 -14.70 7.28 5.10
CA LYS A 92 -15.18 8.59 4.65
C LYS A 92 -14.43 9.75 5.34
N GLN A 93 -14.16 9.64 6.65
CA GLN A 93 -13.43 10.66 7.39
C GLN A 93 -11.98 10.79 6.92
N VAL A 94 -11.32 9.68 6.58
CA VAL A 94 -9.91 9.69 6.16
C VAL A 94 -9.76 10.28 4.77
N ILE A 95 -10.65 9.94 3.82
CA ILE A 95 -10.54 10.43 2.44
C ILE A 95 -10.98 11.89 2.28
N GLN A 96 -11.81 12.41 3.19
CA GLN A 96 -12.37 13.75 3.10
C GLN A 96 -11.29 14.83 3.01
N GLY A 97 -11.27 15.57 1.90
CA GLY A 97 -10.34 16.66 1.64
C GLY A 97 -8.92 16.21 1.30
N THR A 98 -8.71 14.93 0.94
CA THR A 98 -7.44 14.43 0.41
C THR A 98 -7.38 14.44 -1.13
N GLY A 99 -8.49 14.80 -1.80
CA GLY A 99 -8.66 14.67 -3.24
C GLY A 99 -9.11 13.27 -3.70
N MET A 100 -9.10 12.26 -2.83
CA MET A 100 -9.62 10.92 -3.15
C MET A 100 -11.13 10.95 -3.35
N ASP A 101 -11.85 11.72 -2.54
CA ASP A 101 -13.28 11.98 -2.67
C ASP A 101 -13.63 12.53 -4.07
N THR A 102 -12.85 13.48 -4.60
CA THR A 102 -13.04 14.04 -5.95
C THR A 102 -12.92 12.96 -7.05
N TYR A 103 -11.92 12.08 -6.97
CA TYR A 103 -11.77 10.99 -7.93
C TYR A 103 -12.90 9.95 -7.83
N LEU A 104 -13.33 9.63 -6.61
CA LEU A 104 -14.42 8.68 -6.38
C LEU A 104 -15.75 9.22 -6.92
N GLU A 105 -16.03 10.51 -6.74
CA GLU A 105 -17.19 11.19 -7.34
C GLU A 105 -17.10 11.20 -8.87
N LYS A 106 -15.95 11.60 -9.44
CA LYS A 106 -15.69 11.63 -10.89
C LYS A 106 -15.99 10.28 -11.55
N TYR A 107 -15.60 9.17 -10.91
CA TYR A 107 -15.79 7.82 -11.44
C TYR A 107 -16.96 7.07 -10.80
N GLN A 108 -17.82 7.75 -10.04
CA GLN A 108 -19.04 7.20 -9.42
C GLN A 108 -18.78 5.94 -8.59
N ILE A 109 -17.70 5.93 -7.81
CA ILE A 109 -17.35 4.83 -6.90
C ILE A 109 -17.70 5.26 -5.46
N PRO A 110 -18.69 4.63 -4.80
CA PRO A 110 -19.03 4.95 -3.43
C PRO A 110 -17.90 4.57 -2.47
N ALA A 111 -17.47 5.53 -1.63
CA ALA A 111 -16.73 5.20 -0.43
C ALA A 111 -17.73 4.80 0.66
N ILE A 112 -17.50 3.65 1.27
CA ILE A 112 -18.35 3.15 2.36
C ILE A 112 -17.54 2.98 3.65
N ASP A 113 -18.20 3.17 4.78
CA ASP A 113 -17.68 2.82 6.09
C ASP A 113 -18.12 1.40 6.45
N TYR A 114 -17.24 0.64 7.07
CA TYR A 114 -17.60 -0.67 7.60
C TYR A 114 -18.55 -0.53 8.78
N THR A 115 -19.70 -1.22 8.71
CA THR A 115 -20.80 -1.05 9.67
C THR A 115 -20.75 -2.05 10.81
N LYS A 116 -20.38 -3.31 10.54
CA LYS A 116 -20.45 -4.41 11.50
C LYS A 116 -19.31 -5.40 11.29
N GLY A 117 -18.67 -5.80 12.39
CA GLY A 117 -17.75 -6.93 12.43
C GLY A 117 -18.49 -8.26 12.57
N VAL A 118 -18.14 -9.22 11.73
CA VAL A 118 -18.66 -10.59 11.77
C VAL A 118 -17.50 -11.52 12.11
N ARG A 119 -17.74 -12.42 13.06
CA ARG A 119 -16.77 -13.48 13.41
C ARG A 119 -16.81 -14.53 12.31
N VAL A 120 -15.65 -14.84 11.75
CA VAL A 120 -15.47 -15.89 10.76
C VAL A 120 -14.42 -16.88 11.25
N GLU A 121 -14.69 -18.15 11.06
CA GLU A 121 -13.75 -19.21 11.40
C GLU A 121 -12.70 -19.37 10.28
N ASN A 122 -11.48 -19.71 10.68
CA ASN A 122 -10.37 -20.00 9.78
C ASN A 122 -9.67 -21.30 10.24
N PRO A 123 -10.34 -22.46 10.11
CA PRO A 123 -9.86 -23.72 10.68
C PRO A 123 -8.48 -24.15 10.15
N ASP A 124 -8.20 -23.82 8.87
CA ASP A 124 -6.93 -24.16 8.21
C ASP A 124 -5.81 -23.16 8.52
N GLY A 125 -6.11 -22.01 9.15
CA GLY A 125 -5.11 -21.00 9.50
C GLY A 125 -4.02 -21.58 10.41
N VAL A 126 -2.78 -21.24 10.13
CA VAL A 126 -1.63 -21.71 10.93
C VAL A 126 -1.55 -20.98 12.27
N GLN A 127 -1.75 -19.68 12.27
CA GLN A 127 -1.62 -18.79 13.43
C GLN A 127 -2.96 -18.29 13.94
N ALA A 128 -3.86 -17.91 13.03
CA ALA A 128 -5.16 -17.34 13.37
C ALA A 128 -6.29 -18.30 12.98
N LYS A 129 -7.03 -18.81 13.97
CA LYS A 129 -8.15 -19.72 13.76
C LYS A 129 -9.51 -19.02 13.56
N GLU A 130 -9.51 -17.73 13.68
CA GLU A 130 -10.70 -16.88 13.51
C GLU A 130 -10.32 -15.44 13.23
N PHE A 131 -11.20 -14.71 12.56
CA PHE A 131 -11.10 -13.27 12.34
C PHE A 131 -12.43 -12.58 12.66
N ILE A 132 -12.36 -11.28 12.95
CA ILE A 132 -13.53 -10.40 12.94
C ILE A 132 -13.39 -9.53 11.69
N LEU A 133 -14.17 -9.82 10.66
CA LEU A 133 -14.13 -9.16 9.36
C LEU A 133 -15.37 -8.27 9.16
N PRO A 134 -15.28 -7.18 8.41
CA PRO A 134 -16.44 -6.37 8.07
C PRO A 134 -17.47 -7.15 7.24
N LYS A 135 -18.74 -6.91 7.50
CA LYS A 135 -19.82 -7.50 6.72
C LYS A 135 -19.67 -7.18 5.23
N GLU A 136 -19.33 -5.95 4.90
CA GLU A 136 -19.19 -5.44 3.54
C GLU A 136 -18.02 -6.12 2.80
N LEU A 137 -16.95 -6.50 3.50
CA LEU A 137 -15.87 -7.31 2.94
C LEU A 137 -16.34 -8.73 2.59
N LEU A 138 -17.17 -9.32 3.45
CA LEU A 138 -17.70 -10.68 3.25
C LEU A 138 -18.76 -10.74 2.13
N GLU A 139 -19.37 -9.60 1.80
CA GLU A 139 -20.29 -9.45 0.68
C GLU A 139 -19.58 -9.16 -0.65
N ALA A 140 -18.30 -8.83 -0.62
CA ALA A 140 -17.50 -8.61 -1.82
C ALA A 140 -17.09 -9.95 -2.45
N GLU A 141 -17.19 -10.05 -3.77
CA GLU A 141 -16.81 -11.24 -4.54
C GLU A 141 -15.39 -11.11 -5.11
N CYS A 142 -14.94 -9.88 -5.27
CA CYS A 142 -13.59 -9.54 -5.70
C CYS A 142 -13.01 -8.44 -4.80
N VAL A 143 -11.83 -8.67 -4.27
CA VAL A 143 -11.07 -7.67 -3.48
C VAL A 143 -9.81 -7.31 -4.23
N ILE A 144 -9.55 -6.00 -4.39
CA ILE A 144 -8.34 -5.46 -5.01
C ILE A 144 -7.62 -4.59 -3.99
N SER A 145 -6.37 -4.90 -3.71
CA SER A 145 -5.57 -4.18 -2.71
C SER A 145 -4.71 -3.10 -3.37
N LEU A 146 -4.93 -1.83 -2.97
CA LEU A 146 -4.11 -0.70 -3.40
C LEU A 146 -3.26 -0.23 -2.21
N SER A 147 -2.07 -0.81 -2.07
CA SER A 147 -1.18 -0.54 -0.94
C SER A 147 -0.33 0.70 -1.16
N LYS A 148 0.36 1.13 -0.11
CA LYS A 148 1.36 2.21 -0.12
C LYS A 148 2.72 1.65 0.28
N MET A 149 3.75 1.94 -0.49
CA MET A 149 5.13 1.55 -0.20
C MET A 149 5.64 2.27 1.03
N LYS A 150 5.88 1.55 2.15
CA LYS A 150 6.28 2.17 3.44
C LYS A 150 7.16 1.25 4.29
N THR A 151 7.93 1.86 5.18
CA THR A 151 8.55 1.16 6.31
C THR A 151 7.55 0.79 7.40
N HIS A 152 7.91 -0.16 8.25
CA HIS A 152 7.12 -0.58 9.41
C HIS A 152 8.01 -1.06 10.55
N ALA A 153 7.71 -0.59 11.77
CA ALA A 153 8.55 -0.90 12.95
C ALA A 153 8.62 -2.40 13.28
N LEU A 154 7.51 -3.15 13.09
CA LEU A 154 7.45 -4.59 13.41
C LEU A 154 7.83 -5.46 12.21
N GLU A 155 7.30 -5.16 11.02
CA GLU A 155 7.44 -5.98 9.80
C GLU A 155 8.51 -5.46 8.83
N ARG A 156 9.29 -4.44 9.23
CA ARG A 156 10.29 -3.69 8.44
C ARG A 156 9.70 -2.89 7.31
N ILE A 157 8.85 -3.48 6.48
CA ILE A 157 8.10 -2.82 5.42
C ILE A 157 6.60 -3.08 5.55
N THR A 158 5.81 -2.19 4.97
CA THR A 158 4.39 -2.34 4.71
C THR A 158 4.19 -2.30 3.20
N GLY A 159 3.79 -3.43 2.66
CA GLY A 159 3.50 -3.60 1.25
C GLY A 159 2.11 -4.22 1.05
N ALA A 160 2.00 -5.12 0.08
CA ALA A 160 0.76 -5.79 -0.28
C ALA A 160 0.24 -6.70 0.85
N VAL A 161 1.11 -7.59 1.38
CA VAL A 161 0.71 -8.55 2.43
C VAL A 161 0.21 -7.82 3.67
N LYS A 162 0.96 -6.85 4.16
CA LYS A 162 0.60 -6.14 5.40
C LYS A 162 -0.59 -5.20 5.23
N ASN A 163 -0.87 -4.70 4.01
CA ASN A 163 -2.05 -3.88 3.73
C ASN A 163 -3.36 -4.61 4.07
N SER A 164 -3.36 -5.95 3.97
CA SER A 164 -4.51 -6.79 4.32
C SER A 164 -4.94 -6.69 5.79
N TYR A 165 -4.09 -6.16 6.68
CA TYR A 165 -4.51 -5.91 8.06
C TYR A 165 -5.68 -4.92 8.18
N GLY A 166 -5.90 -4.09 7.16
CA GLY A 166 -7.10 -3.27 7.02
C GLY A 166 -8.40 -4.06 6.76
N PHE A 167 -8.35 -5.37 6.56
CA PHE A 167 -9.54 -6.22 6.54
C PHE A 167 -10.06 -6.57 7.94
N VAL A 168 -9.24 -6.44 8.99
CA VAL A 168 -9.69 -6.69 10.36
C VAL A 168 -10.56 -5.53 10.85
N TYR A 169 -11.77 -5.83 11.33
CA TYR A 169 -12.76 -4.84 11.72
C TYR A 169 -12.38 -4.05 12.99
N GLY A 170 -12.32 -2.75 12.89
CA GLY A 170 -12.31 -1.80 14.00
C GLY A 170 -11.22 -2.06 15.05
N LYS A 171 -11.61 -2.05 16.33
CA LYS A 171 -10.72 -2.22 17.49
C LYS A 171 -10.01 -3.58 17.54
N ASN A 172 -10.47 -4.58 16.77
CA ASN A 172 -9.85 -5.91 16.73
C ASN A 172 -8.41 -5.87 16.19
N LYS A 173 -8.04 -4.83 15.43
CA LYS A 173 -6.64 -4.60 15.03
C LYS A 173 -5.72 -4.36 16.22
N ALA A 174 -6.13 -3.54 17.17
CA ALA A 174 -5.33 -3.31 18.37
C ALA A 174 -5.21 -4.59 19.23
N ILE A 175 -6.28 -5.38 19.32
CA ILE A 175 -6.28 -6.70 19.97
C ILE A 175 -5.30 -7.66 19.24
N GLY A 176 -5.25 -7.63 17.92
CA GLY A 176 -4.34 -8.45 17.13
C GLY A 176 -2.86 -8.18 17.45
N HIS A 177 -2.45 -6.93 17.63
CA HIS A 177 -1.08 -6.61 18.06
C HIS A 177 -0.74 -7.17 19.46
N THR A 178 -1.74 -7.28 20.34
CA THR A 178 -1.55 -7.92 21.66
C THR A 178 -1.51 -9.44 21.54
N LYS A 179 -2.40 -10.01 20.72
CA LYS A 179 -2.51 -11.47 20.53
C LYS A 179 -1.31 -12.05 19.78
N TYR A 180 -0.71 -11.27 18.89
CA TYR A 180 0.43 -11.65 18.05
C TYR A 180 1.60 -10.68 18.25
N PRO A 181 2.30 -10.72 19.41
CA PRO A 181 3.24 -9.66 19.81
C PRO A 181 4.60 -9.71 19.11
N SER A 182 4.95 -10.83 18.47
CA SER A 182 6.21 -10.96 17.73
C SER A 182 6.00 -10.73 16.23
N ALA A 183 7.02 -10.25 15.54
CA ALA A 183 7.01 -10.11 14.09
C ALA A 183 6.62 -11.42 13.39
N ASP A 184 7.18 -12.56 13.83
CA ASP A 184 6.86 -13.88 13.27
C ASP A 184 5.38 -14.28 13.47
N SER A 185 4.82 -14.08 14.67
CA SER A 185 3.42 -14.43 14.95
C SER A 185 2.46 -13.49 14.22
N PHE A 186 2.82 -12.21 14.13
CA PHE A 186 2.02 -11.23 13.42
C PHE A 186 2.06 -11.46 11.91
N ALA A 187 3.24 -11.76 11.35
CA ALA A 187 3.39 -12.13 9.94
C ALA A 187 2.54 -13.36 9.58
N ARG A 188 2.64 -14.46 10.35
CA ARG A 188 1.82 -15.67 10.09
C ARG A 188 0.33 -15.37 10.15
N MET A 189 -0.14 -14.56 11.09
CA MET A 189 -1.54 -14.13 11.13
C MET A 189 -1.93 -13.32 9.88
N LEU A 190 -1.03 -12.45 9.37
CA LEU A 190 -1.27 -11.71 8.13
C LEU A 190 -1.34 -12.64 6.91
N ILE A 191 -0.52 -13.70 6.88
CA ILE A 191 -0.58 -14.71 5.82
C ILE A 191 -1.91 -15.46 5.87
N ASP A 192 -2.32 -15.94 7.06
CA ASP A 192 -3.63 -16.57 7.25
C ASP A 192 -4.78 -15.68 6.77
N LEU A 193 -4.69 -14.36 7.07
CA LEU A 193 -5.71 -13.39 6.65
C LEU A 193 -5.74 -13.20 5.13
N ASN A 194 -4.57 -13.11 4.48
CA ASN A 194 -4.50 -13.03 3.02
C ASN A 194 -5.04 -14.29 2.34
N GLN A 195 -4.72 -15.48 2.88
CA GLN A 195 -5.22 -16.76 2.37
C GLN A 195 -6.72 -16.92 2.58
N HIS A 196 -7.27 -16.30 3.63
CA HIS A 196 -8.70 -16.30 3.91
C HIS A 196 -9.48 -15.36 2.98
N VAL A 197 -9.05 -14.11 2.85
CA VAL A 197 -9.73 -13.07 2.04
C VAL A 197 -9.44 -13.23 0.55
N LYS A 198 -8.25 -13.67 0.17
CA LYS A 198 -7.79 -13.91 -1.21
C LYS A 198 -7.98 -12.71 -2.13
N PRO A 199 -7.35 -11.56 -1.85
CA PRO A 199 -7.39 -10.45 -2.80
C PRO A 199 -6.96 -10.92 -4.20
N ARG A 200 -7.65 -10.46 -5.23
CA ARG A 200 -7.49 -10.95 -6.61
C ARG A 200 -6.18 -10.47 -7.23
N PHE A 201 -5.81 -9.22 -6.98
CA PHE A 201 -4.50 -8.69 -7.30
C PHE A 201 -4.18 -7.44 -6.46
N TYR A 202 -2.93 -6.96 -6.61
CA TYR A 202 -2.34 -5.95 -5.75
C TYR A 202 -1.67 -4.87 -6.59
N ILE A 203 -1.91 -3.62 -6.24
CA ILE A 203 -1.22 -2.44 -6.75
C ILE A 203 -0.51 -1.79 -5.57
N MET A 204 0.76 -1.44 -5.71
CA MET A 204 1.55 -0.75 -4.70
C MET A 204 1.99 0.61 -5.21
N ASP A 205 1.48 1.66 -4.60
CA ASP A 205 1.89 3.03 -4.85
C ASP A 205 3.24 3.31 -4.17
N GLY A 206 4.27 3.49 -4.96
CA GLY A 206 5.63 3.84 -4.58
C GLY A 206 6.16 5.05 -5.35
N ILE A 207 5.33 5.86 -6.02
CA ILE A 207 5.80 7.12 -6.62
C ILE A 207 6.47 7.95 -5.53
N THR A 208 5.74 8.28 -4.47
CA THR A 208 6.30 8.77 -3.21
C THR A 208 6.09 7.72 -2.13
N ALA A 209 7.14 7.06 -1.69
CA ALA A 209 7.12 6.09 -0.59
C ALA A 209 7.30 6.78 0.77
N MET A 210 7.20 6.01 1.86
CA MET A 210 7.54 6.46 3.21
C MET A 210 8.67 5.63 3.78
N GLU A 211 9.71 6.29 4.27
CA GLU A 211 10.86 5.65 4.92
C GLU A 211 10.97 6.00 6.42
N GLY A 212 11.92 5.40 7.13
CA GLY A 212 12.23 5.71 8.52
C GLY A 212 11.17 5.22 9.50
N ASN A 213 10.53 6.13 10.25
CA ASN A 213 9.60 5.81 11.34
C ASN A 213 8.17 5.53 10.85
N GLY A 214 8.03 4.64 9.83
CA GLY A 214 6.71 4.22 9.37
C GLY A 214 5.95 3.33 10.37
N PRO A 215 4.65 3.11 10.15
CA PRO A 215 3.88 3.37 8.92
C PRO A 215 3.16 4.73 8.88
N GLY A 216 3.23 5.57 9.88
CA GLY A 216 2.43 6.79 9.94
C GLY A 216 3.17 8.06 10.35
N SER A 217 4.48 7.97 10.61
CA SER A 217 5.33 9.07 11.08
C SER A 217 6.74 9.03 10.48
N GLY A 218 6.89 8.37 9.34
CA GLY A 218 8.11 8.38 8.56
C GLY A 218 8.18 9.58 7.63
N ASP A 219 9.23 9.64 6.83
CA ASP A 219 9.51 10.70 5.89
C ASP A 219 9.16 10.29 4.46
N PRO A 220 8.60 11.18 3.63
CA PRO A 220 8.36 10.92 2.23
C PRO A 220 9.69 10.76 1.47
N VAL A 221 9.76 9.80 0.56
CA VAL A 221 10.90 9.58 -0.32
C VAL A 221 10.43 9.17 -1.71
N ALA A 222 11.02 9.74 -2.76
CA ALA A 222 10.70 9.37 -4.13
C ALA A 222 11.29 7.99 -4.44
N MET A 223 10.41 7.05 -4.85
CA MET A 223 10.82 5.78 -5.45
C MET A 223 10.43 5.72 -6.93
N ASN A 224 9.54 6.63 -7.36
CA ASN A 224 9.13 6.83 -8.76
C ASN A 224 8.60 5.56 -9.44
N LEU A 225 7.91 4.71 -8.70
CA LEU A 225 7.42 3.42 -9.17
C LEU A 225 6.00 3.13 -8.70
N ILE A 226 5.22 2.45 -9.54
CA ILE A 226 4.06 1.67 -9.14
C ILE A 226 4.37 0.20 -9.42
N LEU A 227 4.04 -0.69 -8.50
CA LEU A 227 4.22 -2.12 -8.67
C LEU A 227 2.85 -2.82 -8.72
N MET A 228 2.73 -3.87 -9.54
CA MET A 228 1.50 -4.65 -9.67
C MET A 228 1.81 -6.15 -9.76
N SER A 229 1.00 -6.99 -9.08
CA SER A 229 1.11 -8.45 -9.16
C SER A 229 -0.17 -9.12 -8.66
N THR A 230 -0.38 -10.36 -9.06
CA THR A 230 -1.35 -11.28 -8.43
C THR A 230 -0.76 -11.98 -7.20
N ASP A 231 0.56 -11.93 -7.01
CA ASP A 231 1.28 -12.51 -5.88
C ASP A 231 1.77 -11.41 -4.94
N PRO A 232 1.18 -11.27 -3.73
CA PRO A 232 1.56 -10.23 -2.79
C PRO A 232 2.96 -10.42 -2.20
N VAL A 233 3.44 -11.65 -2.11
CA VAL A 233 4.78 -11.96 -1.58
C VAL A 233 5.84 -11.59 -2.60
N ALA A 234 5.63 -11.92 -3.87
CA ALA A 234 6.53 -11.52 -4.96
C ALA A 234 6.60 -10.00 -5.08
N LEU A 235 5.45 -9.31 -4.98
CA LEU A 235 5.37 -7.86 -4.99
C LEU A 235 6.20 -7.23 -3.86
N ASP A 236 5.99 -7.69 -2.61
CA ASP A 236 6.72 -7.20 -1.45
C ASP A 236 8.21 -7.60 -1.49
N SER A 237 8.56 -8.71 -2.16
CA SER A 237 9.94 -9.13 -2.38
C SER A 237 10.69 -8.23 -3.36
N VAL A 238 10.02 -7.79 -4.43
CA VAL A 238 10.57 -6.80 -5.35
C VAL A 238 10.78 -5.46 -4.63
N PHE A 239 9.79 -5.00 -3.87
CA PHE A 239 9.95 -3.80 -3.03
C PHE A 239 11.16 -3.92 -2.09
N ALA A 240 11.29 -5.02 -1.36
CA ALA A 240 12.42 -5.22 -0.45
C ALA A 240 13.77 -5.09 -1.18
N ARG A 241 13.92 -5.71 -2.36
CA ARG A 241 15.14 -5.63 -3.15
C ARG A 241 15.45 -4.23 -3.65
N LEU A 242 14.43 -3.51 -4.12
CA LEU A 242 14.57 -2.12 -4.57
C LEU A 242 15.12 -1.18 -3.48
N VAL A 243 14.87 -1.50 -2.20
CA VAL A 243 15.42 -0.74 -1.06
C VAL A 243 16.61 -1.45 -0.40
N TYR A 244 17.27 -2.36 -1.11
CA TYR A 244 18.44 -3.11 -0.65
C TYR A 244 18.23 -3.84 0.69
N LEU A 245 17.00 -4.26 0.94
CA LEU A 245 16.62 -5.14 2.04
C LEU A 245 16.46 -6.57 1.52
N LYS A 246 17.13 -7.54 2.14
CA LYS A 246 16.95 -8.94 1.77
C LYS A 246 15.51 -9.38 2.04
N PRO A 247 14.79 -9.90 1.05
CA PRO A 247 13.37 -10.26 1.21
C PRO A 247 13.09 -11.21 2.38
N GLU A 248 14.01 -12.15 2.65
CA GLU A 248 13.87 -13.12 3.74
C GLU A 248 13.99 -12.47 5.13
N MET A 249 14.47 -11.23 5.20
CA MET A 249 14.51 -10.45 6.45
C MET A 249 13.17 -9.79 6.75
N VAL A 250 12.26 -9.76 5.78
CA VAL A 250 10.89 -9.26 5.94
C VAL A 250 10.02 -10.43 6.44
N PRO A 251 9.48 -10.37 7.67
CA PRO A 251 8.75 -11.52 8.23
C PRO A 251 7.58 -11.98 7.38
N THR A 252 6.84 -11.04 6.77
CA THR A 252 5.72 -11.37 5.86
C THR A 252 6.18 -12.09 4.60
N ASN A 253 7.33 -11.75 4.02
CA ASN A 253 7.86 -12.45 2.85
C ASN A 253 8.35 -13.85 3.21
N TYR A 254 9.12 -13.97 4.29
CA TYR A 254 9.65 -15.25 4.76
C TYR A 254 8.54 -16.25 5.08
N HIS A 255 7.54 -15.82 5.85
CA HIS A 255 6.41 -16.68 6.19
C HIS A 255 5.43 -16.86 5.02
N GLY A 256 5.30 -15.86 4.14
CA GLY A 256 4.47 -15.92 2.94
C GLY A 256 4.88 -17.05 2.01
N GLU A 257 6.18 -17.18 1.74
CA GLU A 257 6.70 -18.30 0.95
C GLU A 257 6.53 -19.64 1.69
N LYS A 258 6.88 -19.71 2.97
CA LYS A 258 6.78 -20.95 3.76
C LYS A 258 5.35 -21.47 3.92
N MET A 259 4.37 -20.59 3.97
CA MET A 259 2.96 -20.94 4.12
C MET A 259 2.22 -21.01 2.77
N GLY A 260 2.94 -20.85 1.64
CA GLY A 260 2.40 -21.02 0.30
C GLY A 260 1.47 -19.88 -0.15
N LEU A 261 1.62 -18.65 0.39
CA LEU A 261 0.88 -17.49 -0.09
C LEU A 261 1.45 -16.98 -1.43
N GLY A 262 2.76 -17.05 -1.63
CA GLY A 262 3.42 -16.58 -2.83
C GLY A 262 4.94 -16.81 -2.82
N ASN A 263 5.63 -16.26 -3.82
CA ASN A 263 7.05 -16.49 -4.08
C ASN A 263 7.92 -15.34 -3.55
N CYS A 264 8.92 -15.69 -2.72
CA CYS A 264 9.90 -14.72 -2.21
C CYS A 264 11.22 -14.75 -2.99
N ARG A 265 11.59 -15.90 -3.57
CA ARG A 265 12.87 -16.11 -4.22
C ARG A 265 12.88 -15.56 -5.64
N GLU A 266 14.01 -14.99 -6.01
CA GLU A 266 14.22 -14.33 -7.29
C GLU A 266 13.96 -15.25 -8.49
N GLU A 267 14.45 -16.48 -8.43
CA GLU A 267 14.28 -17.46 -9.50
C GLU A 267 12.81 -17.79 -9.82
N ASN A 268 11.91 -17.53 -8.87
CA ASN A 268 10.47 -17.73 -8.99
C ASN A 268 9.69 -16.44 -9.32
N ILE A 269 10.39 -15.33 -9.60
CA ILE A 269 9.79 -14.04 -9.94
C ILE A 269 10.22 -13.64 -11.35
N GLU A 270 9.26 -13.20 -12.15
CA GLU A 270 9.48 -12.57 -13.44
C GLU A 270 9.16 -11.07 -13.32
N VAL A 271 10.09 -10.21 -13.67
CA VAL A 271 9.90 -8.75 -13.63
C VAL A 271 9.66 -8.22 -15.04
N VAL A 272 8.53 -7.52 -15.20
CA VAL A 272 8.19 -6.83 -16.47
C VAL A 272 8.12 -5.34 -16.20
N VAL A 273 8.96 -4.56 -16.84
CA VAL A 273 8.90 -3.09 -16.79
C VAL A 273 8.03 -2.60 -17.94
N VAL A 274 7.07 -1.74 -17.61
CA VAL A 274 6.21 -1.05 -18.59
C VAL A 274 6.50 0.43 -18.46
N GLU A 275 7.17 0.99 -19.45
CA GLU A 275 7.62 2.39 -19.45
C GLU A 275 7.26 3.09 -20.75
N GLU A 276 7.27 4.42 -20.76
CA GLU A 276 7.07 5.20 -21.97
C GLU A 276 8.20 4.93 -22.98
N ASN A 277 7.83 4.85 -24.26
CA ASN A 277 8.79 4.66 -25.34
C ASN A 277 9.68 5.91 -25.47
N PRO A 278 11.00 5.81 -25.22
CA PRO A 278 11.91 6.95 -25.31
C PRO A 278 11.94 7.60 -26.69
N SER A 279 11.68 6.83 -27.75
CA SER A 279 11.67 7.32 -29.13
C SER A 279 10.47 8.22 -29.43
N ALA A 280 9.36 8.08 -28.70
CA ALA A 280 8.18 8.91 -28.87
C ALA A 280 8.32 10.30 -28.20
N SER A 281 9.18 10.43 -27.19
CA SER A 281 9.46 11.71 -26.53
C SER A 281 10.39 12.61 -27.35
N ALA A 282 11.34 12.05 -28.08
CA ALA A 282 12.27 12.81 -28.94
C ALA A 282 11.57 13.54 -30.09
N VAL A 283 10.45 13.00 -30.60
CA VAL A 283 9.68 13.62 -31.70
C VAL A 283 8.86 14.83 -31.20
N ARG A 284 8.63 14.99 -29.91
CA ARG A 284 7.87 16.11 -29.33
C ARG A 284 8.71 17.38 -29.15
N ASP A 285 10.01 17.27 -28.93
CA ASP A 285 10.90 18.43 -28.73
C ASP A 285 11.37 19.07 -30.07
N GLU A 286 11.33 18.35 -31.20
CA GLU A 286 11.68 18.91 -32.51
C GLU A 286 10.55 19.72 -33.18
N GLY A 287 9.33 19.71 -32.61
CA GLY A 287 8.14 20.39 -33.16
C GLY A 287 7.92 21.85 -32.77
N SER A 288 8.79 22.47 -31.98
CA SER A 288 8.55 23.82 -31.43
C SER A 288 9.36 24.96 -32.04
N GLU A 289 10.04 24.77 -33.16
CA GLU A 289 10.61 25.87 -33.98
C GLU A 289 9.90 25.99 -35.34
N ILE A 290 8.72 26.59 -35.36
CA ILE A 290 8.17 27.18 -36.56
C ILE A 290 8.23 28.69 -36.41
N THR A 291 9.27 29.23 -37.05
CA THR A 291 9.49 30.66 -37.34
C THR A 291 8.25 31.31 -37.96
N GLY A 292 7.93 32.47 -37.40
CA GLY A 292 6.85 33.31 -37.90
C GLY A 292 7.06 33.77 -39.34
N ARG A 293 6.06 33.50 -40.15
CA ARG A 293 5.53 34.32 -41.27
C ARG A 293 4.46 33.50 -41.98
N GLU A 294 3.21 33.87 -41.76
CA GLU A 294 2.17 34.05 -42.76
C GLU A 294 0.79 34.18 -42.10
N LYS A 295 0.43 35.45 -41.81
CA LYS A 295 -0.98 35.83 -41.70
C LYS A 295 -1.51 36.00 -43.10
N GLN A 296 -2.45 35.20 -43.51
CA GLN A 296 -3.72 35.57 -44.17
C GLN A 296 -4.29 34.42 -44.97
N ARG A 297 -5.55 34.19 -44.69
CA ARG A 297 -6.59 33.59 -45.58
C ARG A 297 -7.11 32.21 -45.23
N GLN A 298 -8.36 32.30 -44.92
CA GLN A 298 -9.51 31.45 -45.22
C GLN A 298 -10.15 30.68 -44.06
N ASN A 299 -11.34 31.15 -43.73
CA ASN A 299 -12.40 30.43 -43.00
C ASN A 299 -12.66 29.07 -43.68
N ALA A 300 -12.28 28.02 -43.01
CA ALA A 300 -12.86 26.70 -43.21
C ALA A 300 -13.05 26.07 -41.81
N LYS A 301 -14.30 25.74 -41.50
CA LYS A 301 -14.64 24.93 -40.33
C LYS A 301 -13.93 23.59 -40.49
N VAL A 302 -12.79 23.43 -39.82
CA VAL A 302 -12.15 22.14 -39.62
C VAL A 302 -12.63 21.64 -38.27
N SER A 303 -13.46 20.62 -38.30
CA SER A 303 -13.72 19.75 -37.15
C SER A 303 -12.37 19.15 -36.75
N VAL A 304 -11.79 19.67 -35.68
CA VAL A 304 -10.58 19.08 -35.10
C VAL A 304 -11.02 17.78 -34.43
N ASP A 305 -10.86 16.67 -35.14
CA ASP A 305 -10.76 15.37 -34.50
C ASP A 305 -9.70 15.48 -33.41
N LYS A 306 -10.12 15.38 -32.16
CA LYS A 306 -9.22 15.18 -31.03
C LYS A 306 -8.56 13.81 -31.22
N LYS A 307 -7.49 13.72 -32.02
CA LYS A 307 -6.58 12.59 -31.97
C LYS A 307 -6.10 12.52 -30.53
N GLN A 308 -6.56 11.53 -29.78
CA GLN A 308 -5.98 11.09 -28.52
C GLN A 308 -4.50 10.80 -28.83
N ILE A 309 -3.61 11.70 -28.39
CA ILE A 309 -2.18 11.45 -28.41
C ILE A 309 -1.96 10.42 -27.30
N GLY A 310 -2.07 9.13 -27.65
CA GLY A 310 -1.79 8.02 -26.74
C GLY A 310 -0.31 8.08 -26.36
N ILE A 311 -0.03 7.90 -25.07
CA ILE A 311 1.34 7.64 -24.59
C ILE A 311 1.73 6.27 -25.14
N ASP A 312 2.79 6.25 -25.97
CA ASP A 312 3.36 4.99 -26.48
C ASP A 312 4.18 4.33 -25.38
N VAL A 313 4.01 3.02 -25.16
CA VAL A 313 4.68 2.28 -24.09
C VAL A 313 5.39 1.04 -24.61
N VAL A 314 6.48 0.69 -23.95
CA VAL A 314 7.23 -0.56 -24.18
C VAL A 314 7.17 -1.44 -22.94
N CYS A 315 7.15 -2.75 -23.17
CA CYS A 315 7.11 -3.76 -22.12
C CYS A 315 8.35 -4.64 -22.22
N ASN A 316 9.21 -4.61 -21.21
CA ASN A 316 10.47 -5.34 -21.20
C ASN A 316 10.56 -6.29 -20.02
N VAL A 317 10.86 -7.56 -20.26
CA VAL A 317 11.29 -8.48 -19.20
C VAL A 317 12.75 -8.19 -18.87
N ILE A 318 13.03 -7.91 -17.60
CA ILE A 318 14.39 -7.59 -17.15
C ILE A 318 14.82 -8.49 -16.00
N SER A 319 16.13 -8.64 -15.79
CA SER A 319 16.66 -9.32 -14.61
C SER A 319 16.42 -8.48 -13.34
N MET A 320 16.39 -9.15 -12.20
CA MET A 320 16.28 -8.47 -10.90
C MET A 320 17.48 -7.54 -10.65
N GLU A 321 18.67 -7.94 -11.08
CA GLU A 321 19.88 -7.12 -10.98
C GLU A 321 19.73 -5.80 -11.76
N ALA A 322 19.30 -5.88 -13.04
CA ALA A 322 19.04 -4.71 -13.88
C ALA A 322 17.93 -3.80 -13.28
N LEU A 323 16.90 -4.40 -12.66
CA LEU A 323 15.85 -3.64 -11.96
C LEU A 323 16.44 -2.85 -10.79
N ILE A 324 17.25 -3.51 -9.95
CA ILE A 324 17.85 -2.87 -8.77
C ILE A 324 18.86 -1.79 -9.18
N GLU A 325 19.66 -2.03 -10.20
CA GLU A 325 20.61 -1.06 -10.73
C GLU A 325 19.89 0.19 -11.25
N LYS A 326 18.79 0.03 -12.00
CA LYS A 326 18.08 1.15 -12.63
C LYS A 326 17.17 1.91 -11.65
N TYR A 327 16.50 1.22 -10.73
CA TYR A 327 15.43 1.79 -9.91
C TYR A 327 15.63 1.63 -8.40
N GLY A 328 16.70 0.98 -7.96
CA GLY A 328 16.97 0.74 -6.55
C GLY A 328 17.40 2.00 -5.80
N ASN A 329 17.01 2.10 -4.54
CA ASN A 329 17.43 3.16 -3.63
C ASN A 329 18.22 2.59 -2.44
N PRO A 330 19.57 2.59 -2.48
CA PRO A 330 20.40 2.09 -1.38
C PRO A 330 20.31 2.95 -0.12
N ASN A 331 19.93 4.23 -0.27
CA ASN A 331 19.82 5.19 0.82
C ASN A 331 18.45 5.16 1.52
N PHE A 332 17.52 4.35 1.02
CA PHE A 332 16.19 4.21 1.64
C PHE A 332 16.35 3.78 3.11
N ASN A 333 15.79 4.58 4.03
CA ASN A 333 15.96 4.39 5.47
C ASN A 333 15.05 3.27 6.00
N VAL A 334 15.53 2.02 5.93
CA VAL A 334 14.86 0.82 6.44
C VAL A 334 15.79 0.04 7.36
N ASP A 335 15.24 -0.65 8.35
CA ASP A 335 16.00 -1.51 9.25
C ASP A 335 16.54 -2.75 8.51
N ARG A 336 17.85 -2.79 8.24
CA ARG A 336 18.57 -3.90 7.60
C ARG A 336 19.36 -4.75 8.60
N THR A 337 19.12 -4.59 9.91
CA THR A 337 19.86 -5.33 10.93
C THR A 337 19.42 -6.79 10.97
N LYS A 338 20.39 -7.72 10.97
CA LYS A 338 20.10 -9.14 11.20
C LYS A 338 19.63 -9.33 12.65
N VAL A 339 18.50 -9.98 12.85
CA VAL A 339 18.11 -10.43 14.20
C VAL A 339 19.11 -11.50 14.64
N ARG A 340 20.04 -11.17 15.53
CA ARG A 340 20.91 -12.17 16.15
C ARG A 340 20.08 -13.04 17.09
N ASN A 341 19.72 -14.22 16.65
CA ASN A 341 19.06 -15.25 17.48
C ASN A 341 20.09 -15.98 18.35
N ASN A 342 20.67 -15.27 19.34
CA ASN A 342 21.45 -15.92 20.39
C ASN A 342 20.58 -16.12 21.65
N VAL A 343 21.04 -16.98 22.57
CA VAL A 343 20.29 -17.30 23.80
C VAL A 343 19.94 -16.04 24.59
N TRP A 344 20.84 -15.05 24.59
CA TRP A 344 20.62 -13.75 25.26
C TRP A 344 19.51 -12.92 24.63
N THR A 345 19.34 -12.96 23.31
CA THR A 345 18.22 -12.24 22.65
C THR A 345 16.88 -12.94 22.91
N LYS A 346 16.87 -14.26 23.07
CA LYS A 346 15.66 -15.00 23.51
C LYS A 346 15.29 -14.64 24.96
N LEU A 347 16.30 -14.57 25.85
CA LEU A 347 16.10 -14.19 27.25
C LEU A 347 15.68 -12.73 27.37
N ALA A 348 16.30 -11.83 26.62
CA ALA A 348 15.97 -10.41 26.57
C ALA A 348 14.57 -10.14 25.98
N LYS A 349 14.14 -10.92 24.97
CA LYS A 349 12.74 -10.91 24.47
C LYS A 349 11.76 -11.36 25.54
N ALA A 350 12.07 -12.39 26.31
CA ALA A 350 11.27 -12.86 27.43
C ALA A 350 11.14 -11.79 28.53
N LEU A 351 12.21 -11.03 28.77
CA LEU A 351 12.25 -9.97 29.77
C LEU A 351 11.79 -8.59 29.26
N ASN A 352 11.36 -8.49 28.00
CA ASN A 352 10.92 -7.23 27.36
C ASN A 352 11.94 -6.05 27.42
N ILE A 353 13.21 -6.31 27.72
CA ILE A 353 14.22 -5.29 28.03
C ILE A 353 14.67 -4.52 26.78
N PHE A 354 14.74 -5.19 25.60
CA PHE A 354 15.24 -4.60 24.36
C PHE A 354 14.14 -4.23 23.33
N GLN A 355 12.88 -4.30 23.70
CA GLN A 355 11.81 -3.88 22.78
C GLN A 355 11.74 -2.35 22.71
N LYS A 356 11.71 -1.81 21.48
CA LYS A 356 11.46 -0.38 21.25
C LYS A 356 10.19 0.04 21.99
N LYS A 357 10.27 1.14 22.74
CA LYS A 357 9.15 1.70 23.50
C LYS A 357 8.67 2.97 22.77
N PRO A 358 7.36 3.18 22.62
CA PRO A 358 6.86 4.46 22.13
C PRO A 358 7.26 5.55 23.13
N TYR A 359 7.72 6.68 22.63
CA TYR A 359 8.17 7.82 23.42
C TYR A 359 7.54 9.10 22.86
N ILE A 360 7.12 10.00 23.74
CA ILE A 360 6.67 11.33 23.36
C ILE A 360 7.78 12.32 23.65
N GLU A 361 8.27 13.02 22.64
CA GLU A 361 9.21 14.10 22.80
C GLU A 361 8.47 15.33 23.39
N PRO A 362 8.80 15.75 24.62
CA PRO A 362 8.06 16.81 25.29
C PRO A 362 8.03 18.13 24.50
N ASP A 363 9.16 18.48 23.89
CA ASP A 363 9.34 19.74 23.17
C ASP A 363 8.59 19.80 21.84
N LYS A 364 8.29 18.64 21.25
CA LYS A 364 7.51 18.52 20.01
C LYS A 364 6.02 18.22 20.26
N CYS A 365 5.64 17.99 21.50
CA CYS A 365 4.28 17.61 21.85
C CYS A 365 3.33 18.82 21.90
N ILE A 366 2.40 18.91 20.95
CA ILE A 366 1.35 19.94 20.90
C ILE A 366 0.15 19.64 21.84
N ARG A 367 0.20 18.57 22.63
CA ARG A 367 -0.82 18.17 23.61
C ARG A 367 -2.21 17.92 23.04
N CYS A 368 -2.31 17.56 21.76
CA CYS A 368 -3.61 17.33 21.08
C CYS A 368 -4.40 16.12 21.59
N GLY A 369 -3.80 15.24 22.40
CA GLY A 369 -4.47 14.06 22.98
C GLY A 369 -4.72 12.91 22.02
N ILE A 370 -4.29 12.97 20.76
CA ILE A 370 -4.50 11.90 19.78
C ILE A 370 -3.93 10.58 20.28
N CYS A 371 -2.71 10.56 20.82
CA CYS A 371 -2.08 9.35 21.38
C CYS A 371 -2.89 8.75 22.55
N VAL A 372 -3.51 9.59 23.37
CA VAL A 372 -4.38 9.14 24.49
C VAL A 372 -5.66 8.53 23.92
N ASN A 373 -6.32 9.22 22.99
CA ASN A 373 -7.57 8.75 22.38
C ASN A 373 -7.38 7.48 21.56
N SER A 374 -6.24 7.36 20.84
CA SER A 374 -5.91 6.20 20.02
C SER A 374 -5.41 4.99 20.83
N CYS A 375 -5.11 5.14 22.14
CA CYS A 375 -4.63 4.03 22.94
C CYS A 375 -5.71 2.97 23.12
N PRO A 376 -5.50 1.72 22.62
CA PRO A 376 -6.50 0.65 22.66
C PRO A 376 -6.59 -0.05 24.02
N VAL A 377 -5.63 0.20 24.91
CA VAL A 377 -5.54 -0.48 26.20
C VAL A 377 -6.67 -0.02 27.13
N PRO A 378 -7.48 -0.91 27.73
CA PRO A 378 -8.44 -0.55 28.76
C PRO A 378 -7.74 0.20 29.90
N GLY A 379 -8.29 1.37 30.28
CA GLY A 379 -7.70 2.25 31.26
C GLY A 379 -6.44 2.97 30.80
N LYS A 380 -6.22 3.05 29.48
CA LYS A 380 -5.17 3.79 28.76
C LYS A 380 -3.76 3.56 29.29
N ALA A 381 -2.88 3.12 28.42
CA ALA A 381 -1.44 3.02 28.72
C ALA A 381 -0.69 4.34 28.52
N VAL A 382 -1.29 5.31 27.86
CA VAL A 382 -0.80 6.69 27.72
C VAL A 382 -1.92 7.65 28.12
N ASP A 383 -1.62 8.62 28.98
CA ASP A 383 -2.60 9.60 29.46
C ASP A 383 -1.95 10.87 30.00
N PHE A 384 -2.73 11.94 30.14
CA PHE A 384 -2.36 13.23 30.75
C PHE A 384 -2.28 13.13 32.29
N ARG A 385 -1.46 12.23 32.82
CA ARG A 385 -1.36 11.97 34.26
C ARG A 385 -0.90 13.17 35.09
N ASN A 386 -0.13 14.08 34.44
CA ASN A 386 0.40 15.30 35.07
C ASN A 386 -0.42 16.55 34.66
N GLY A 387 -1.70 16.35 34.29
CA GLY A 387 -2.58 17.41 33.81
C GLY A 387 -2.40 17.73 32.31
N LYS A 388 -3.46 18.29 31.69
CA LYS A 388 -3.51 18.56 30.23
C LYS A 388 -2.51 19.59 29.76
N ASN A 389 -1.92 20.37 30.66
CA ASN A 389 -0.87 21.35 30.33
C ASN A 389 0.51 20.69 30.14
N ASN A 390 0.66 19.41 30.46
CA ASN A 390 1.89 18.65 30.28
C ASN A 390 1.69 17.58 29.18
N PRO A 391 2.77 17.13 28.51
CA PRO A 391 2.71 16.01 27.57
C PRO A 391 2.14 14.75 28.23
N PRO A 392 1.38 13.91 27.50
CA PRO A 392 0.93 12.62 28.01
C PRO A 392 2.12 11.71 28.36
N VAL A 393 1.94 10.86 29.37
CA VAL A 393 2.98 9.96 29.87
C VAL A 393 2.57 8.51 29.67
N TYR A 394 3.51 7.66 29.23
CA TYR A 394 3.30 6.22 29.06
C TYR A 394 3.43 5.45 30.36
N ASP A 395 2.48 4.56 30.63
CA ASP A 395 2.62 3.46 31.56
C ASP A 395 3.15 2.22 30.82
N TYR A 396 4.45 2.03 30.84
CA TYR A 396 5.07 0.91 30.11
C TYR A 396 4.73 -0.47 30.69
N LYS A 397 4.13 -0.56 31.87
CA LYS A 397 3.60 -1.83 32.40
C LYS A 397 2.31 -2.23 31.71
N LYS A 398 1.51 -1.24 31.29
CA LYS A 398 0.26 -1.44 30.56
C LYS A 398 0.42 -1.35 29.04
N CYS A 399 1.50 -0.69 28.57
CA CYS A 399 1.69 -0.40 27.15
C CYS A 399 1.99 -1.67 26.36
N ILE A 400 1.11 -2.01 25.42
CA ILE A 400 1.24 -3.15 24.51
C ILE A 400 2.17 -2.86 23.30
N ARG A 401 2.74 -1.66 23.24
CA ARG A 401 3.69 -1.23 22.18
C ARG A 401 3.13 -1.38 20.77
N CYS A 402 1.85 -1.04 20.57
CA CYS A 402 1.19 -1.08 19.25
C CYS A 402 1.70 -0.02 18.27
N PHE A 403 2.40 1.02 18.76
CA PHE A 403 2.87 2.18 17.97
C PHE A 403 1.75 2.87 17.19
N CYS A 404 0.51 2.85 17.72
CA CYS A 404 -0.64 3.55 17.16
C CYS A 404 -0.53 5.06 17.40
#